data_beedbbd4b8bc037d774a51035491880a
#
_entry.id   beedbbd4b8bc037d774a51035491880a
#
_cell.length_a   1.000
_cell.length_b   1.000
_cell.length_c   1.000
_cell.angle_alpha   90.00
_cell.angle_beta   90.00
_cell.angle_gamma   90.00
#
_symmetry.space_group_name_H-M   'P 1'
#
loop_
_entity.id
_entity.type
_entity.pdbx_description
1 polymer ?
#
loop_
_entity_poly.entity_id
_entity_poly.type
_entity_poly.pdbx_seq_one_letter_code
_entity_poly.pdbx_strand_id
1 'polypeptide(L)'
;MAEQWVPFLNEVGRRAGVKFIFRTPKDIPAFEAELGAGAYDFAYMNPYHYSVFHQHTGYLAFAKEKDRRLVGIVVVRQDAPYQSINDLADKPVIFPAPAAFAASILAQAEFSSHGVRIIPKYVSSHDSVYRGVSAGNFAAGGGITRTLDSLPTEQRNDLRVLATTKDYTPHPFAAHPRVPSEVVKRVLDAMRSLQGDDVGRYVLEGVTMKGIEAGADQDWNDVRALDIHLLEQWQKQKAE
;
A
#
# COMPACT_ATOMS: atom_id res chain seq x y z
N MET A 1 -1.97 10.75 10.93
CA MET A 1 -2.96 10.08 10.02
C MET A 1 -4.32 10.78 10.07
N ALA A 2 -5.03 10.88 11.22
CA ALA A 2 -6.33 11.57 11.28
C ALA A 2 -6.28 13.02 10.79
N GLU A 3 -5.26 13.78 11.16
CA GLU A 3 -5.06 15.19 10.73
C GLU A 3 -4.99 15.35 9.21
N GLN A 4 -4.58 14.33 8.49
CA GLN A 4 -4.50 14.33 7.03
C GLN A 4 -5.82 13.88 6.38
N TRP A 5 -6.41 12.81 6.92
CA TRP A 5 -7.58 12.17 6.30
C TRP A 5 -8.91 12.83 6.64
N VAL A 6 -9.05 13.41 7.85
CA VAL A 6 -10.33 14.03 8.27
C VAL A 6 -10.70 15.22 7.39
N PRO A 7 -9.79 16.18 7.05
CA PRO A 7 -10.12 17.26 6.11
C PRO A 7 -10.55 16.75 4.73
N PHE A 8 -9.83 15.74 4.19
CA PHE A 8 -10.19 15.10 2.92
C PHE A 8 -11.59 14.49 2.96
N LEU A 9 -11.89 13.67 3.98
CA LEU A 9 -13.19 13.02 4.12
C LEU A 9 -14.33 14.02 4.36
N ASN A 10 -14.08 15.09 5.11
CA ASN A 10 -15.07 16.15 5.33
C ASN A 10 -15.42 16.86 4.01
N GLU A 11 -14.43 17.18 3.20
CA GLU A 11 -14.66 17.85 1.91
C GLU A 11 -15.36 16.94 0.91
N VAL A 12 -14.95 15.66 0.82
CA VAL A 12 -15.66 14.65 0.00
C VAL A 12 -17.08 14.50 0.48
N GLY A 13 -17.30 14.40 1.80
CA GLY A 13 -18.64 14.26 2.39
C GLY A 13 -19.54 15.46 2.11
N ARG A 14 -19.01 16.69 2.23
CA ARG A 14 -19.71 17.92 1.88
C ARG A 14 -20.19 17.94 0.42
N ARG A 15 -19.31 17.53 -0.52
CA ARG A 15 -19.64 17.46 -1.96
C ARG A 15 -20.63 16.34 -2.29
N ALA A 16 -20.47 15.18 -1.67
CA ALA A 16 -21.30 14.01 -1.91
C ALA A 16 -22.65 14.03 -1.18
N GLY A 17 -22.85 14.96 -0.22
CA GLY A 17 -24.03 14.99 0.64
C GLY A 17 -24.09 13.79 1.60
N VAL A 18 -22.93 13.35 2.12
CA VAL A 18 -22.80 12.25 3.09
C VAL A 18 -21.89 12.66 4.24
N LYS A 19 -22.07 12.07 5.41
CA LYS A 19 -21.19 12.28 6.56
C LYS A 19 -20.24 11.06 6.70
N PHE A 20 -18.94 11.31 6.63
CA PHE A 20 -17.93 10.32 6.95
C PHE A 20 -17.53 10.37 8.42
N ILE A 21 -17.29 9.21 8.99
CA ILE A 21 -16.65 9.03 10.29
C ILE A 21 -15.32 8.33 10.05
N PHE A 22 -14.22 9.05 10.24
CA PHE A 22 -12.89 8.47 10.10
C PHE A 22 -12.64 7.44 11.19
N ARG A 23 -12.18 6.27 10.79
CA ARG A 23 -11.83 5.18 11.68
C ARG A 23 -10.53 4.54 11.23
N THR A 24 -9.60 4.36 12.18
CA THR A 24 -8.35 3.64 11.98
C THR A 24 -8.08 2.75 13.19
N PRO A 25 -7.84 1.46 12.99
CA PRO A 25 -7.51 0.55 14.09
C PRO A 25 -6.07 0.76 14.58
N LYS A 26 -5.73 0.10 15.68
CA LYS A 26 -4.42 0.24 16.34
C LYS A 26 -3.25 -0.33 15.51
N ASP A 27 -3.51 -1.36 14.68
CA ASP A 27 -2.50 -2.08 13.92
C ASP A 27 -3.13 -2.75 12.67
N ILE A 28 -2.27 -3.32 11.81
CA ILE A 28 -2.68 -4.00 10.58
C ILE A 28 -3.57 -5.23 10.86
N PRO A 29 -3.23 -6.15 11.79
CA PRO A 29 -4.11 -7.29 12.09
C PRO A 29 -5.51 -6.89 12.56
N ALA A 30 -5.65 -5.82 13.35
CA ALA A 30 -6.95 -5.29 13.74
C ALA A 30 -7.72 -4.74 12.53
N PHE A 31 -7.03 -4.08 11.59
CA PHE A 31 -7.63 -3.61 10.35
C PHE A 31 -8.13 -4.76 9.47
N GLU A 32 -7.34 -5.81 9.33
CA GLU A 32 -7.70 -7.03 8.60
C GLU A 32 -8.92 -7.72 9.22
N ALA A 33 -8.96 -7.84 10.54
CA ALA A 33 -10.12 -8.40 11.25
C ALA A 33 -11.40 -7.57 11.02
N GLU A 34 -11.30 -6.23 11.07
CA GLU A 34 -12.42 -5.34 10.79
C GLU A 34 -12.88 -5.37 9.32
N LEU A 35 -11.94 -5.50 8.36
CA LEU A 35 -12.28 -5.72 6.94
C LEU A 35 -12.99 -7.06 6.75
N GLY A 36 -12.49 -8.14 7.36
CA GLY A 36 -13.09 -9.46 7.32
C GLY A 36 -14.50 -9.49 7.91
N ALA A 37 -14.75 -8.73 8.95
CA ALA A 37 -16.07 -8.54 9.55
C ALA A 37 -16.98 -7.57 8.76
N GLY A 38 -16.49 -6.95 7.69
CA GLY A 38 -17.23 -5.95 6.93
C GLY A 38 -17.55 -4.68 7.74
N ALA A 39 -16.70 -4.29 8.69
CA ALA A 39 -16.99 -3.21 9.64
C ALA A 39 -17.01 -1.82 9.03
N TYR A 40 -16.47 -1.63 7.83
CA TYR A 40 -16.39 -0.34 7.13
C TYR A 40 -17.39 -0.26 5.98
N ASP A 41 -18.04 0.89 5.83
CA ASP A 41 -18.83 1.20 4.64
C ASP A 41 -17.93 1.49 3.44
N PHE A 42 -16.88 2.27 3.68
CA PHE A 42 -15.82 2.56 2.74
C PHE A 42 -14.47 2.26 3.36
N ALA A 43 -13.55 1.72 2.58
CA ALA A 43 -12.19 1.43 3.04
C ALA A 43 -11.15 1.86 1.99
N TYR A 44 -10.06 2.48 2.46
CA TYR A 44 -8.85 2.69 1.68
C TYR A 44 -7.82 1.69 2.16
N MET A 45 -7.47 0.74 1.32
CA MET A 45 -6.66 -0.40 1.72
C MET A 45 -5.55 -0.69 0.71
N ASN A 46 -4.54 -1.47 1.09
CA ASN A 46 -3.52 -1.86 0.14
C ASN A 46 -4.08 -2.84 -0.92
N PRO A 47 -3.44 -2.96 -2.09
CA PRO A 47 -3.94 -3.78 -3.19
C PRO A 47 -4.11 -5.26 -2.85
N TYR A 48 -3.24 -5.81 -2.00
CA TYR A 48 -3.34 -7.21 -1.57
C TYR A 48 -4.53 -7.42 -0.62
N HIS A 49 -4.72 -6.53 0.36
CA HIS A 49 -5.93 -6.54 1.18
C HIS A 49 -7.19 -6.49 0.33
N TYR A 50 -7.20 -5.64 -0.71
CA TYR A 50 -8.33 -5.58 -1.62
C TYR A 50 -8.59 -6.91 -2.31
N SER A 51 -7.58 -7.55 -2.86
CA SER A 51 -7.73 -8.85 -3.53
C SER A 51 -8.34 -9.90 -2.61
N VAL A 52 -7.95 -9.94 -1.34
CA VAL A 52 -8.47 -10.86 -0.34
C VAL A 52 -9.90 -10.48 0.08
N PHE A 53 -10.12 -9.24 0.51
CA PHE A 53 -11.41 -8.83 1.09
C PHE A 53 -12.49 -8.51 0.04
N HIS A 54 -12.12 -8.34 -1.22
CA HIS A 54 -13.06 -8.41 -2.33
C HIS A 54 -13.69 -9.81 -2.42
N GLN A 55 -12.87 -10.86 -2.34
CA GLN A 55 -13.35 -12.25 -2.39
C GLN A 55 -14.09 -12.66 -1.10
N HIS A 56 -13.56 -12.27 0.07
CA HIS A 56 -14.10 -12.71 1.37
C HIS A 56 -15.35 -11.93 1.77
N THR A 57 -15.31 -10.61 1.75
CA THR A 57 -16.35 -9.72 2.30
C THR A 57 -17.14 -9.00 1.20
N GLY A 58 -16.65 -9.03 -0.05
CA GLY A 58 -17.33 -8.42 -1.19
C GLY A 58 -17.05 -6.93 -1.39
N TYR A 59 -16.05 -6.35 -0.72
CA TYR A 59 -15.66 -4.97 -1.01
C TYR A 59 -15.40 -4.78 -2.50
N LEU A 60 -15.97 -3.70 -3.08
CA LEU A 60 -15.83 -3.39 -4.49
C LEU A 60 -15.10 -2.07 -4.67
N ALA A 61 -13.96 -2.10 -5.35
CA ALA A 61 -13.20 -0.91 -5.67
C ALA A 61 -13.99 -0.01 -6.63
N PHE A 62 -13.99 1.31 -6.36
CA PHE A 62 -14.67 2.29 -7.20
C PHE A 62 -13.77 3.47 -7.59
N ALA A 63 -12.65 3.68 -6.85
CA ALA A 63 -11.71 4.77 -7.12
C ALA A 63 -10.29 4.38 -6.75
N LYS A 64 -9.33 5.11 -7.32
CA LYS A 64 -7.89 5.02 -7.02
C LYS A 64 -7.22 6.38 -7.23
N GLU A 65 -5.98 6.53 -6.74
CA GLU A 65 -5.17 7.71 -7.04
C GLU A 65 -4.86 7.77 -8.54
N LYS A 66 -5.08 8.94 -9.13
CA LYS A 66 -4.84 9.20 -10.56
C LYS A 66 -3.35 9.17 -10.89
N ASP A 67 -3.02 8.55 -12.03
CA ASP A 67 -1.65 8.49 -12.57
C ASP A 67 -0.63 7.93 -11.55
N ARG A 68 -1.06 7.07 -10.62
CA ARG A 68 -0.22 6.43 -9.61
C ARG A 68 0.00 4.95 -9.93
N ARG A 69 1.26 4.52 -9.78
CA ARG A 69 1.63 3.11 -9.72
C ARG A 69 2.44 2.86 -8.45
N LEU A 70 2.31 1.67 -7.87
CA LEU A 70 3.07 1.27 -6.71
C LEU A 70 4.32 0.52 -7.14
N VAL A 71 5.44 0.94 -6.59
CA VAL A 71 6.76 0.37 -6.87
C VAL A 71 7.44 0.11 -5.54
N GLY A 72 7.97 -1.10 -5.37
CA GLY A 72 8.88 -1.46 -4.29
C GLY A 72 10.33 -1.22 -4.71
N ILE A 73 11.18 -0.99 -3.72
CA ILE A 73 12.63 -0.89 -3.91
C ILE A 73 13.36 -1.86 -2.98
N VAL A 74 14.51 -2.33 -3.44
CA VAL A 74 15.49 -3.02 -2.61
C VAL A 74 16.67 -2.08 -2.39
N VAL A 75 16.95 -1.74 -1.14
CA VAL A 75 18.06 -0.85 -0.77
C VAL A 75 19.20 -1.64 -0.15
N VAL A 76 20.42 -1.18 -0.39
CA VAL A 76 21.66 -1.67 0.21
C VAL A 76 22.47 -0.49 0.73
N ARG A 77 23.49 -0.75 1.54
CA ARG A 77 24.46 0.30 1.91
C ARG A 77 25.15 0.84 0.66
N GLN A 78 25.50 2.11 0.69
CA GLN A 78 26.16 2.80 -0.42
C GLN A 78 27.48 2.13 -0.81
N ASP A 79 28.25 1.67 0.17
CA ASP A 79 29.56 1.01 0.00
C ASP A 79 29.50 -0.52 -0.10
N ALA A 80 28.29 -1.11 -0.09
CA ALA A 80 28.13 -2.55 -0.16
C ALA A 80 28.56 -3.10 -1.55
N PRO A 81 29.19 -4.28 -1.62
CA PRO A 81 29.73 -4.83 -2.87
C PRO A 81 28.66 -5.37 -3.83
N TYR A 82 27.38 -5.33 -3.46
CA TYR A 82 26.28 -5.88 -4.24
C TYR A 82 25.98 -5.02 -5.47
N GLN A 83 26.02 -5.62 -6.67
CA GLN A 83 25.74 -4.93 -7.94
C GLN A 83 24.39 -5.33 -8.55
N SER A 84 23.85 -6.47 -8.13
CA SER A 84 22.60 -7.01 -8.61
C SER A 84 21.83 -7.70 -7.48
N ILE A 85 20.55 -7.98 -7.72
CA ILE A 85 19.70 -8.72 -6.78
C ILE A 85 20.23 -10.16 -6.54
N ASN A 86 20.96 -10.74 -7.51
CA ASN A 86 21.53 -12.08 -7.41
C ASN A 86 22.64 -12.16 -6.34
N ASP A 87 23.33 -11.06 -6.06
CA ASP A 87 24.39 -11.01 -5.05
C ASP A 87 23.85 -11.13 -3.61
N LEU A 88 22.52 -11.03 -3.47
CA LEU A 88 21.80 -11.16 -2.21
C LEU A 88 21.32 -12.60 -1.94
N ALA A 89 21.71 -13.58 -2.75
CA ALA A 89 21.35 -14.98 -2.52
C ALA A 89 21.78 -15.44 -1.13
N ASP A 90 20.86 -16.10 -0.41
CA ASP A 90 21.02 -16.61 0.96
C ASP A 90 21.40 -15.56 2.01
N LYS A 91 21.22 -14.27 1.71
CA LYS A 91 21.50 -13.16 2.64
C LYS A 91 20.26 -12.79 3.49
N PRO A 92 20.47 -12.26 4.71
CA PRO A 92 19.39 -11.68 5.49
C PRO A 92 18.94 -10.35 4.88
N VAL A 93 17.67 -10.30 4.46
CA VAL A 93 17.01 -9.11 3.92
C VAL A 93 15.88 -8.71 4.85
N ILE A 94 15.84 -7.43 5.19
CA ILE A 94 14.92 -6.90 6.21
C ILE A 94 13.73 -6.18 5.56
N PHE A 95 12.53 -6.35 6.14
CA PHE A 95 11.27 -5.79 5.65
C PHE A 95 10.46 -5.16 6.80
N PRO A 96 9.58 -4.15 6.53
CA PRO A 96 8.82 -3.50 7.61
C PRO A 96 7.77 -4.42 8.25
N ALA A 97 7.03 -5.19 7.45
CA ALA A 97 6.02 -6.15 7.90
C ALA A 97 5.72 -7.14 6.77
N PRO A 98 5.24 -8.37 7.04
CA PRO A 98 4.92 -9.35 6.00
C PRO A 98 3.98 -8.82 4.93
N ALA A 99 2.87 -8.19 5.32
CA ALA A 99 1.82 -7.68 4.44
C ALA A 99 2.03 -6.23 3.95
N ALA A 100 3.22 -5.63 4.15
CA ALA A 100 3.54 -4.34 3.56
C ALA A 100 3.72 -4.49 2.05
N PHE A 101 2.69 -4.11 1.27
CA PHE A 101 2.56 -4.49 -0.14
C PHE A 101 3.81 -4.15 -0.97
N ALA A 102 4.13 -2.87 -1.15
CA ALA A 102 5.25 -2.49 -2.01
C ALA A 102 6.62 -2.81 -1.38
N ALA A 103 6.79 -2.58 -0.09
CA ALA A 103 8.08 -2.73 0.58
C ALA A 103 8.47 -4.18 0.89
N SER A 104 7.48 -5.07 1.09
CA SER A 104 7.75 -6.48 1.44
C SER A 104 7.30 -7.42 0.34
N ILE A 105 6.03 -7.38 -0.06
CA ILE A 105 5.47 -8.34 -1.00
C ILE A 105 6.11 -8.17 -2.38
N LEU A 106 6.10 -6.94 -2.94
CA LEU A 106 6.67 -6.69 -4.26
C LEU A 106 8.19 -6.93 -4.27
N ALA A 107 8.90 -6.48 -3.22
CA ALA A 107 10.34 -6.71 -3.12
C ALA A 107 10.67 -8.21 -3.04
N GLN A 108 9.92 -9.02 -2.28
CA GLN A 108 10.12 -10.47 -2.22
C GLN A 108 9.74 -11.16 -3.54
N ALA A 109 8.68 -10.71 -4.21
CA ALA A 109 8.30 -11.19 -5.54
C ALA A 109 9.41 -10.92 -6.57
N GLU A 110 10.11 -9.77 -6.47
CA GLU A 110 11.26 -9.46 -7.31
C GLU A 110 12.40 -10.47 -7.11
N PHE A 111 12.76 -10.81 -5.87
CA PHE A 111 13.74 -11.87 -5.58
C PHE A 111 13.30 -13.21 -6.18
N SER A 112 12.04 -13.60 -5.97
CA SER A 112 11.49 -14.85 -6.45
C SER A 112 11.50 -14.94 -7.99
N SER A 113 11.18 -13.85 -8.69
CA SER A 113 11.17 -13.80 -10.16
C SER A 113 12.56 -14.00 -10.78
N HIS A 114 13.62 -13.67 -10.02
CA HIS A 114 15.01 -13.91 -10.41
C HIS A 114 15.56 -15.25 -9.89
N GLY A 115 14.74 -16.08 -9.24
CA GLY A 115 15.18 -17.34 -8.64
C GLY A 115 16.12 -17.16 -7.43
N VAL A 116 16.13 -15.98 -6.82
CA VAL A 116 17.02 -15.65 -5.69
C VAL A 116 16.31 -15.94 -4.38
N ARG A 117 16.83 -16.90 -3.64
CA ARG A 117 16.40 -17.19 -2.27
C ARG A 117 17.05 -16.21 -1.30
N ILE A 118 16.27 -15.62 -0.39
CA ILE A 118 16.74 -14.75 0.69
C ILE A 118 16.29 -15.27 2.05
N ILE A 119 16.85 -14.73 3.13
CA ILE A 119 16.40 -14.98 4.51
C ILE A 119 15.63 -13.74 5.00
N PRO A 120 14.28 -13.71 4.87
CA PRO A 120 13.49 -12.54 5.23
C PRO A 120 13.48 -12.33 6.74
N LYS A 121 13.63 -11.08 7.17
CA LYS A 121 13.48 -10.63 8.54
C LYS A 121 12.50 -9.45 8.57
N TYR A 122 11.73 -9.33 9.64
CA TYR A 122 10.71 -8.29 9.75
C TYR A 122 10.97 -7.39 10.95
N VAL A 123 10.75 -6.06 10.74
CA VAL A 123 10.82 -5.01 11.75
C VAL A 123 9.58 -4.13 11.63
N SER A 124 9.23 -3.39 12.67
CA SER A 124 7.90 -2.74 12.75
C SER A 124 7.72 -1.49 11.89
N SER A 125 8.76 -1.02 11.16
CA SER A 125 8.65 0.23 10.40
C SER A 125 9.66 0.32 9.26
N HIS A 126 9.36 1.19 8.27
CA HIS A 126 10.29 1.52 7.19
C HIS A 126 11.60 2.13 7.73
N ASP A 127 11.51 3.03 8.73
CA ASP A 127 12.69 3.65 9.34
C ASP A 127 13.62 2.61 9.97
N SER A 128 13.06 1.58 10.60
CA SER A 128 13.85 0.48 11.18
C SER A 128 14.54 -0.36 10.10
N VAL A 129 13.91 -0.53 8.93
CA VAL A 129 14.54 -1.17 7.77
C VAL A 129 15.77 -0.38 7.34
N TYR A 130 15.60 0.91 7.06
CA TYR A 130 16.69 1.74 6.56
C TYR A 130 17.84 1.88 7.56
N ARG A 131 17.54 2.02 8.86
CA ARG A 131 18.56 2.02 9.92
C ARG A 131 19.30 0.69 10.00
N GLY A 132 18.61 -0.43 9.88
CA GLY A 132 19.24 -1.75 9.94
C GLY A 132 20.21 -2.00 8.78
N VAL A 133 19.88 -1.50 7.58
CA VAL A 133 20.75 -1.58 6.39
C VAL A 133 21.91 -0.60 6.50
N SER A 134 21.66 0.67 6.82
CA SER A 134 22.70 1.72 7.00
C SER A 134 23.74 1.31 8.05
N ALA A 135 23.29 0.73 9.17
CA ALA A 135 24.18 0.20 10.20
C ALA A 135 24.96 -1.08 9.80
N GLY A 136 24.68 -1.67 8.63
CA GLY A 136 25.33 -2.89 8.17
C GLY A 136 24.87 -4.18 8.86
N ASN A 137 23.78 -4.14 9.63
CA ASN A 137 23.23 -5.29 10.33
C ASN A 137 22.54 -6.28 9.38
N PHE A 138 22.13 -5.82 8.21
CA PHE A 138 21.45 -6.59 7.15
C PHE A 138 22.04 -6.25 5.79
N ALA A 139 22.08 -7.25 4.91
CA ALA A 139 22.63 -7.09 3.57
C ALA A 139 21.81 -6.11 2.71
N ALA A 140 20.49 -6.16 2.84
CA ALA A 140 19.56 -5.35 2.07
C ALA A 140 18.24 -5.14 2.84
N GLY A 141 17.42 -4.21 2.34
CA GLY A 141 16.07 -3.98 2.88
C GLY A 141 15.06 -3.64 1.81
N GLY A 142 13.81 -4.06 2.01
CA GLY A 142 12.69 -3.68 1.17
C GLY A 142 12.06 -2.36 1.61
N GLY A 143 11.73 -1.50 0.66
CA GLY A 143 11.20 -0.16 0.94
C GLY A 143 10.36 0.42 -0.18
N ILE A 144 10.07 1.70 -0.06
CA ILE A 144 9.45 2.52 -1.10
C ILE A 144 10.21 3.85 -1.23
N THR A 145 10.30 4.40 -2.42
CA THR A 145 11.05 5.63 -2.71
C THR A 145 10.66 6.78 -1.78
N ARG A 146 9.36 7.01 -1.56
CA ARG A 146 8.87 8.10 -0.71
C ARG A 146 9.44 8.06 0.71
N THR A 147 9.49 6.88 1.35
CA THR A 147 10.02 6.75 2.72
C THR A 147 11.55 6.82 2.74
N LEU A 148 12.21 6.36 1.69
CA LEU A 148 13.66 6.53 1.53
C LEU A 148 14.03 8.01 1.38
N ASP A 149 13.29 8.77 0.58
CA ASP A 149 13.54 10.19 0.32
C ASP A 149 13.17 11.09 1.52
N SER A 150 12.33 10.61 2.43
CA SER A 150 11.99 11.32 3.68
C SER A 150 13.00 11.14 4.81
N LEU A 151 14.04 10.33 4.62
CA LEU A 151 15.08 10.13 5.62
C LEU A 151 15.94 11.41 5.82
N PRO A 152 16.54 11.60 7.01
CA PRO A 152 17.60 12.57 7.18
C PRO A 152 18.71 12.37 6.15
N THR A 153 19.27 13.47 5.64
CA THR A 153 20.27 13.46 4.54
C THR A 153 21.44 12.51 4.80
N GLU A 154 21.98 12.50 6.02
CA GLU A 154 23.08 11.62 6.39
C GLU A 154 22.70 10.14 6.20
N GLN A 155 21.58 9.71 6.75
CA GLN A 155 21.11 8.33 6.62
C GLN A 155 20.73 7.98 5.18
N ARG A 156 20.15 8.94 4.42
CA ARG A 156 19.83 8.76 3.01
C ARG A 156 21.08 8.50 2.16
N ASN A 157 22.17 9.20 2.46
CA ASN A 157 23.44 9.08 1.74
C ASN A 157 24.17 7.75 2.03
N ASP A 158 23.89 7.10 3.15
CA ASP A 158 24.41 5.76 3.44
C ASP A 158 23.78 4.64 2.61
N LEU A 159 22.71 4.95 1.87
CA LEU A 159 21.90 3.97 1.18
C LEU A 159 21.82 4.26 -0.33
N ARG A 160 21.76 3.18 -1.10
CA ARG A 160 21.41 3.25 -2.53
C ARG A 160 20.35 2.23 -2.88
N VAL A 161 19.57 2.52 -3.91
CA VAL A 161 18.64 1.57 -4.51
C VAL A 161 19.43 0.60 -5.38
N LEU A 162 19.34 -0.69 -5.06
CA LEU A 162 19.94 -1.77 -5.83
C LEU A 162 19.01 -2.26 -6.94
N ALA A 163 17.72 -2.38 -6.63
CA ALA A 163 16.70 -2.84 -7.57
C ALA A 163 15.36 -2.14 -7.32
N THR A 164 14.58 -2.05 -8.38
CA THR A 164 13.21 -1.51 -8.39
C THR A 164 12.30 -2.56 -9.00
N THR A 165 11.19 -2.86 -8.33
CA THR A 165 10.21 -3.84 -8.80
C THR A 165 9.44 -3.35 -10.03
N LYS A 166 8.70 -4.22 -10.69
CA LYS A 166 7.62 -3.81 -11.59
C LYS A 166 6.64 -2.91 -10.83
N ASP A 167 5.89 -2.15 -11.57
CA ASP A 167 4.82 -1.31 -11.04
C ASP A 167 3.49 -2.06 -10.97
N TYR A 168 2.65 -1.66 -9.99
CA TYR A 168 1.36 -2.29 -9.74
C TYR A 168 0.28 -1.25 -9.46
N THR A 169 -0.97 -1.65 -9.65
CA THR A 169 -2.15 -0.82 -9.38
C THR A 169 -2.17 -0.34 -7.94
N PRO A 170 -2.46 0.97 -7.68
CA PRO A 170 -2.35 1.56 -6.36
C PRO A 170 -3.50 1.15 -5.43
N HIS A 171 -3.45 1.66 -4.21
CA HIS A 171 -4.49 1.44 -3.19
C HIS A 171 -5.87 1.82 -3.71
N PRO A 172 -6.86 0.90 -3.66
CA PRO A 172 -8.25 1.24 -3.96
C PRO A 172 -8.92 2.00 -2.84
N PHE A 173 -9.86 2.86 -3.21
CA PHE A 173 -11.03 3.15 -2.41
C PHE A 173 -12.11 2.13 -2.76
N ALA A 174 -12.56 1.37 -1.78
CA ALA A 174 -13.54 0.31 -1.97
C ALA A 174 -14.77 0.54 -1.08
N ALA A 175 -15.94 0.16 -1.58
CA ALA A 175 -17.20 0.21 -0.84
C ALA A 175 -17.67 -1.21 -0.47
N HIS A 176 -18.22 -1.36 0.73
CA HIS A 176 -18.88 -2.59 1.13
C HIS A 176 -20.21 -2.75 0.35
N PRO A 177 -20.65 -3.97 -0.02
CA PRO A 177 -21.88 -4.20 -0.80
C PRO A 177 -23.16 -3.61 -0.20
N ARG A 178 -23.21 -3.36 1.13
CA ARG A 178 -24.36 -2.72 1.78
C ARG A 178 -24.53 -1.24 1.42
N VAL A 179 -23.50 -0.58 0.88
CA VAL A 179 -23.58 0.82 0.48
C VAL A 179 -24.31 0.93 -0.85
N PRO A 180 -25.42 1.70 -0.93
CA PRO A 180 -26.14 1.86 -2.18
C PRO A 180 -25.27 2.43 -3.30
N SER A 181 -25.39 1.89 -4.51
CA SER A 181 -24.59 2.29 -5.69
C SER A 181 -24.67 3.79 -5.99
N GLU A 182 -25.82 4.41 -5.78
CA GLU A 182 -26.00 5.86 -5.92
C GLU A 182 -25.15 6.67 -4.93
N VAL A 183 -24.93 6.14 -3.71
CA VAL A 183 -24.06 6.78 -2.73
C VAL A 183 -22.61 6.64 -3.17
N VAL A 184 -22.19 5.45 -3.61
CA VAL A 184 -20.85 5.20 -4.14
C VAL A 184 -20.55 6.13 -5.32
N LYS A 185 -21.51 6.27 -6.24
CA LYS A 185 -21.37 7.17 -7.39
C LYS A 185 -21.20 8.63 -6.97
N ARG A 186 -22.02 9.14 -6.05
CA ARG A 186 -21.86 10.51 -5.55
C ARG A 186 -20.50 10.73 -4.87
N VAL A 187 -20.03 9.75 -4.10
CA VAL A 187 -18.72 9.81 -3.45
C VAL A 187 -17.59 9.84 -4.50
N LEU A 188 -17.66 8.99 -5.54
CA LEU A 188 -16.70 8.99 -6.64
C LEU A 188 -16.68 10.34 -7.37
N ASP A 189 -17.86 10.87 -7.72
CA ASP A 189 -17.97 12.16 -8.42
C ASP A 189 -17.41 13.30 -7.56
N ALA A 190 -17.69 13.29 -6.25
CA ALA A 190 -17.13 14.24 -5.29
C ALA A 190 -15.60 14.14 -5.20
N MET A 191 -15.03 12.92 -5.09
CA MET A 191 -13.59 12.71 -5.07
C MET A 191 -12.92 13.20 -6.35
N ARG A 192 -13.49 12.91 -7.52
CA ARG A 192 -12.96 13.35 -8.82
C ARG A 192 -13.01 14.86 -8.98
N SER A 193 -14.01 15.54 -8.40
CA SER A 193 -14.13 16.99 -8.48
C SER A 193 -13.07 17.74 -7.66
N LEU A 194 -12.39 17.09 -6.70
CA LEU A 194 -11.39 17.75 -5.84
C LEU A 194 -10.24 18.38 -6.63
N GLN A 195 -9.83 17.78 -7.73
CA GLN A 195 -8.72 18.31 -8.54
C GLN A 195 -9.09 19.59 -9.31
N GLY A 196 -10.37 20.00 -9.31
CA GLY A 196 -10.87 21.13 -10.07
C GLY A 196 -10.75 22.51 -9.38
N ASP A 197 -10.50 22.55 -8.07
CA ASP A 197 -10.44 23.80 -7.31
C ASP A 197 -9.37 23.79 -6.19
N ASP A 198 -9.10 24.96 -5.61
CA ASP A 198 -8.02 25.12 -4.62
C ASP A 198 -8.28 24.34 -3.32
N VAL A 199 -9.53 24.34 -2.84
CA VAL A 199 -9.90 23.60 -1.62
C VAL A 199 -9.70 22.10 -1.83
N GLY A 200 -10.14 21.59 -2.97
CA GLY A 200 -9.96 20.18 -3.31
C GLY A 200 -8.49 19.81 -3.48
N ARG A 201 -7.68 20.64 -4.15
CA ARG A 201 -6.23 20.43 -4.26
C ARG A 201 -5.55 20.42 -2.90
N TYR A 202 -5.89 21.35 -2.03
CA TYR A 202 -5.34 21.41 -0.67
C TYR A 202 -5.59 20.12 0.13
N VAL A 203 -6.81 19.57 0.11
CA VAL A 203 -7.12 18.33 0.85
C VAL A 203 -6.50 17.09 0.19
N LEU A 204 -6.31 17.08 -1.14
CA LEU A 204 -5.58 16.04 -1.85
C LEU A 204 -4.09 16.03 -1.47
N GLU A 205 -3.45 17.21 -1.41
CA GLU A 205 -2.07 17.37 -0.95
C GLU A 205 -1.90 16.86 0.49
N GLY A 206 -2.86 17.15 1.36
CA GLY A 206 -2.87 16.66 2.75
C GLY A 206 -2.77 15.14 2.87
N VAL A 207 -3.39 14.40 1.94
CA VAL A 207 -3.29 12.93 1.85
C VAL A 207 -2.23 12.47 0.83
N THR A 208 -1.42 13.39 0.31
CA THR A 208 -0.34 13.14 -0.67
C THR A 208 -0.80 12.49 -1.98
N MET A 209 -1.99 12.87 -2.46
CA MET A 209 -2.57 12.42 -3.73
C MET A 209 -2.60 13.57 -4.75
N LYS A 210 -2.32 13.26 -6.02
CA LYS A 210 -2.39 14.25 -7.12
C LYS A 210 -3.80 14.44 -7.65
N GLY A 211 -4.67 13.46 -7.46
CA GLY A 211 -6.03 13.44 -7.94
C GLY A 211 -6.64 12.04 -7.77
N ILE A 212 -7.91 11.93 -8.07
CA ILE A 212 -8.66 10.68 -7.99
C ILE A 212 -9.26 10.35 -9.35
N GLU A 213 -9.19 9.09 -9.74
CA GLU A 213 -9.86 8.53 -10.92
C GLU A 213 -10.75 7.34 -10.54
N ALA A 214 -11.67 6.99 -11.43
CA ALA A 214 -12.46 5.78 -11.26
C ALA A 214 -11.57 4.55 -11.31
N GLY A 215 -11.91 3.55 -10.50
CA GLY A 215 -11.28 2.24 -10.50
C GLY A 215 -12.33 1.15 -10.69
N ALA A 216 -11.98 0.09 -11.41
CA ALA A 216 -12.80 -1.10 -11.57
C ALA A 216 -12.07 -2.33 -11.04
N ASP A 217 -12.80 -3.34 -10.58
CA ASP A 217 -12.22 -4.53 -9.95
C ASP A 217 -11.08 -5.17 -10.76
N GLN A 218 -11.22 -5.22 -12.05
CA GLN A 218 -10.23 -5.78 -12.98
C GLN A 218 -8.89 -5.03 -13.00
N ASP A 219 -8.84 -3.78 -12.54
CA ASP A 219 -7.59 -3.00 -12.50
C ASP A 219 -6.55 -3.67 -11.59
N TRP A 220 -7.00 -4.44 -10.58
CA TRP A 220 -6.14 -5.15 -9.63
C TRP A 220 -5.83 -6.59 -10.05
N ASN A 221 -6.07 -6.98 -11.33
CA ASN A 221 -5.67 -8.30 -11.82
C ASN A 221 -4.15 -8.47 -11.86
N ASP A 222 -3.39 -7.39 -12.02
CA ASP A 222 -1.94 -7.40 -11.89
C ASP A 222 -1.46 -7.85 -10.49
N VAL A 223 -2.18 -7.43 -9.45
CA VAL A 223 -1.91 -7.82 -8.05
C VAL A 223 -2.32 -9.27 -7.79
N ARG A 224 -3.48 -9.69 -8.32
CA ARG A 224 -3.94 -11.09 -8.18
C ARG A 224 -3.00 -12.07 -8.86
N ALA A 225 -2.39 -11.66 -9.98
CA ALA A 225 -1.40 -12.48 -10.70
C ALA A 225 -0.09 -12.73 -9.91
N LEU A 226 0.12 -12.04 -8.78
CA LEU A 226 1.24 -12.32 -7.87
C LEU A 226 1.03 -13.58 -7.03
N ASP A 227 -0.18 -14.12 -6.99
CA ASP A 227 -0.57 -15.36 -6.29
C ASP A 227 -0.08 -15.40 -4.81
N ILE A 228 -0.43 -14.35 -4.06
CA ILE A 228 0.05 -14.13 -2.68
C ILE A 228 -0.85 -14.87 -1.69
N HIS A 229 -0.25 -15.62 -0.76
CA HIS A 229 -0.94 -16.48 0.20
C HIS A 229 -0.72 -16.10 1.68
N LEU A 230 -0.45 -14.83 1.99
CA LEU A 230 -0.15 -14.41 3.37
C LEU A 230 -1.38 -14.33 4.29
N LEU A 231 -2.59 -14.22 3.74
CA LEU A 231 -3.86 -14.10 4.47
C LEU A 231 -4.79 -15.29 4.18
N GLU A 232 -4.25 -16.49 4.12
CA GLU A 232 -4.99 -17.72 3.78
C GLU A 232 -6.21 -17.98 4.70
N GLN A 233 -6.15 -17.58 5.98
CA GLN A 233 -7.29 -17.68 6.88
C GLN A 233 -8.56 -16.99 6.36
N TRP A 234 -8.41 -15.93 5.57
CA TRP A 234 -9.53 -15.20 4.95
C TRP A 234 -9.90 -15.73 3.57
N GLN A 235 -8.96 -16.42 2.89
CA GLN A 235 -9.20 -17.03 1.58
C GLN A 235 -9.95 -18.36 1.68
N LYS A 236 -9.73 -19.14 2.74
CA LYS A 236 -10.29 -20.48 2.92
C LYS A 236 -11.75 -20.52 3.40
N GLN A 237 -12.26 -19.49 4.06
CA GLN A 237 -13.62 -19.46 4.62
C GLN A 237 -14.79 -19.44 3.59
N LYS A 238 -14.49 -19.31 2.30
CA LYS A 238 -15.50 -19.36 1.22
C LYS A 238 -15.66 -20.72 0.54
N ALA A 239 -14.86 -21.72 0.92
CA ALA A 239 -14.89 -23.05 0.30
C ALA A 239 -15.77 -24.06 1.06
N GLU A 240 -16.38 -23.65 2.16
CA GLU A 240 -17.41 -24.38 2.95
C GLU A 240 -18.78 -23.71 2.77
#